data_cc290af5c0873778d7a0522b168f0d96
#
_entry.id   cc290af5c0873778d7a0522b168f0d96
#
_cell.length_a   1.000
_cell.length_b   1.000
_cell.length_c   1.000
_cell.angle_alpha   90.00
_cell.angle_beta   90.00
_cell.angle_gamma   90.00
#
_symmetry.space_group_name_H-M   'P 1'
#
loop_
_entity.id
_entity.type
_entity.pdbx_description
1 polymer ?
#
loop_
_entity_poly.entity_id
_entity_poly.type
_entity_poly.pdbx_seq_one_letter_code
_entity_poly.pdbx_strand_id
1 'polypeptide(L)'
;MNLMLKAFVVAAVSGLAFHPAAAGAAEINFGIISTESQQNLKQNWEPFLAEMSKDTGIKITPFFASDYAGIIEAQKFNKIQMAWYGNKSAMEAVDRAEGQVFAQSVDAEGNPGYWSLILTHKDSPISSVEDMMKCDKSLSFGNGDPNSTSGFLVPSVYLFSAKGIEPKDCFRAVTNANHETNLMAVLNKQVDIATNNTESLRNFTKKDPVNAAMLKEVWRSPLIPSDPIVWRKDLDDETKAKVMTFFMTYGRHGTPDEVKSEREILKALGWAPFKPSSDAQLYPIRVLELSKSINKVKADETMAKSDKDAQLKELEAKKAEFEKLMSEVPQT
;
A
#
# COMPACT_ATOMS: atom_id res chain seq x y z
N MET A 1 0.10 -95.88 6.64
CA MET A 1 0.84 -95.17 7.68
C MET A 1 1.06 -93.75 7.14
N ASN A 2 0.04 -92.84 7.34
CA ASN A 2 -0.05 -91.53 6.74
C ASN A 2 0.30 -90.44 7.79
N LEU A 3 1.38 -89.75 7.60
CA LEU A 3 1.77 -88.58 8.42
C LEU A 3 1.14 -87.34 7.77
N MET A 4 0.19 -86.72 8.46
CA MET A 4 -0.37 -85.40 8.10
C MET A 4 0.54 -84.31 8.65
N LEU A 5 1.07 -83.56 7.75
CA LEU A 5 1.84 -82.34 8.04
C LEU A 5 0.89 -81.15 8.17
N LYS A 6 0.72 -80.59 9.38
CA LYS A 6 -0.06 -79.38 9.62
C LYS A 6 0.83 -78.15 9.34
N ALA A 7 0.51 -77.40 8.32
CA ALA A 7 1.13 -76.12 8.05
C ALA A 7 0.47 -75.03 8.91
N PHE A 8 1.26 -74.34 9.75
CA PHE A 8 0.86 -73.14 10.44
C PHE A 8 1.08 -71.91 9.55
N VAL A 9 -0.01 -71.23 9.18
CA VAL A 9 0.06 -69.93 8.52
C VAL A 9 0.15 -68.85 9.59
N VAL A 10 1.30 -68.20 9.72
CA VAL A 10 1.46 -67.02 10.57
C VAL A 10 1.11 -65.79 9.71
N ALA A 11 -0.06 -65.18 9.99
CA ALA A 11 -0.46 -63.93 9.37
C ALA A 11 0.30 -62.77 10.07
N ALA A 12 1.29 -62.20 9.41
CA ALA A 12 1.97 -60.95 9.81
C ALA A 12 1.05 -59.77 9.55
N VAL A 13 0.44 -59.24 10.61
CA VAL A 13 -0.28 -57.98 10.57
C VAL A 13 0.75 -56.85 10.57
N SER A 14 1.05 -56.30 9.41
CA SER A 14 1.88 -55.12 9.26
C SER A 14 1.04 -53.89 9.67
N GLY A 15 1.24 -53.41 10.90
CA GLY A 15 0.66 -52.18 11.40
C GLY A 15 1.26 -51.01 10.61
N LEU A 16 0.50 -50.39 9.70
CA LEU A 16 0.80 -49.09 9.10
C LEU A 16 0.74 -48.05 10.23
N ALA A 17 1.89 -47.68 10.74
CA ALA A 17 2.01 -46.50 11.61
C ALA A 17 1.74 -45.25 10.74
N PHE A 18 0.52 -44.71 10.89
CA PHE A 18 0.24 -43.35 10.44
C PHE A 18 1.13 -42.39 11.25
N HIS A 19 2.25 -41.95 10.68
CA HIS A 19 2.95 -40.80 11.16
C HIS A 19 2.14 -39.58 10.69
N PRO A 20 1.58 -38.75 11.61
CA PRO A 20 1.05 -37.48 11.20
C PRO A 20 2.25 -36.73 10.58
N ALA A 21 2.14 -36.37 9.32
CA ALA A 21 3.07 -35.42 8.71
C ALA A 21 3.04 -34.19 9.63
N ALA A 22 4.17 -33.84 10.21
CA ALA A 22 4.29 -32.58 10.92
C ALA A 22 3.93 -31.50 9.90
N ALA A 23 2.75 -30.91 10.06
CA ALA A 23 2.37 -29.74 9.29
C ALA A 23 3.50 -28.72 9.53
N GLY A 24 4.30 -28.46 8.50
CA GLY A 24 5.34 -27.44 8.57
C GLY A 24 4.66 -26.16 9.10
N ALA A 25 5.29 -25.48 10.06
CA ALA A 25 4.75 -24.22 10.57
C ALA A 25 4.41 -23.33 9.37
N ALA A 26 3.18 -22.81 9.35
CA ALA A 26 2.74 -21.91 8.30
C ALA A 26 3.75 -20.75 8.19
N GLU A 27 4.14 -20.41 6.97
CA GLU A 27 5.07 -19.31 6.70
C GLU A 27 4.37 -18.25 5.85
N ILE A 28 4.49 -17.00 6.24
CA ILE A 28 3.98 -15.84 5.50
C ILE A 28 5.14 -14.93 5.18
N ASN A 29 5.35 -14.66 3.91
CA ASN A 29 6.15 -13.55 3.47
C ASN A 29 5.27 -12.29 3.45
N PHE A 30 5.65 -11.29 4.24
CA PHE A 30 4.94 -10.02 4.37
C PHE A 30 5.60 -8.95 3.51
N GLY A 31 4.93 -8.52 2.44
CA GLY A 31 5.39 -7.47 1.54
C GLY A 31 5.24 -6.08 2.14
N ILE A 32 6.24 -5.24 1.91
CA ILE A 32 6.26 -3.84 2.36
C ILE A 32 6.58 -2.97 1.16
N ILE A 33 5.65 -2.08 0.78
CA ILE A 33 5.89 -1.16 -0.35
C ILE A 33 7.07 -0.22 -0.08
N SER A 34 7.83 0.09 -1.12
CA SER A 34 9.09 0.82 -1.07
C SER A 34 8.90 2.34 -0.91
N THR A 35 8.29 2.78 0.19
CA THR A 35 8.11 4.21 0.49
C THR A 35 9.40 4.92 0.88
N GLU A 36 10.34 4.17 1.44
CA GLU A 36 11.64 4.61 1.93
C GLU A 36 12.73 3.62 1.47
N SER A 37 13.96 3.84 1.88
CA SER A 37 15.05 2.86 1.70
C SER A 37 14.72 1.54 2.39
N GLN A 38 15.17 0.43 1.82
CA GLN A 38 14.96 -0.90 2.41
C GLN A 38 15.51 -0.98 3.85
N GLN A 39 16.61 -0.29 4.15
CA GLN A 39 17.18 -0.27 5.48
C GLN A 39 16.25 0.39 6.49
N ASN A 40 15.65 1.53 6.15
CA ASN A 40 14.69 2.23 7.01
C ASN A 40 13.43 1.42 7.21
N LEU A 41 12.86 0.87 6.13
CA LEU A 41 11.69 0.00 6.20
C LEU A 41 11.95 -1.21 7.08
N LYS A 42 13.08 -1.88 6.92
CA LYS A 42 13.47 -3.03 7.72
C LYS A 42 13.51 -2.68 9.21
N GLN A 43 14.22 -1.62 9.56
CA GLN A 43 14.35 -1.16 10.96
C GLN A 43 12.99 -0.84 11.60
N ASN A 44 12.08 -0.23 10.84
CA ASN A 44 10.77 0.17 11.34
C ASN A 44 9.80 -1.01 11.48
N TRP A 45 9.86 -2.00 10.56
CA TRP A 45 8.88 -3.09 10.49
C TRP A 45 9.27 -4.34 11.26
N GLU A 46 10.58 -4.64 11.41
CA GLU A 46 11.02 -5.86 12.09
C GLU A 46 10.41 -6.06 13.49
N PRO A 47 10.30 -5.03 14.36
CA PRO A 47 9.70 -5.22 15.68
C PRO A 47 8.23 -5.69 15.60
N PHE A 48 7.44 -5.08 14.72
CA PHE A 48 6.03 -5.45 14.52
C PHE A 48 5.86 -6.86 13.96
N LEU A 49 6.66 -7.24 12.96
CA LEU A 49 6.59 -8.56 12.34
C LEU A 49 7.10 -9.67 13.28
N ALA A 50 8.04 -9.35 14.17
CA ALA A 50 8.50 -10.29 15.21
C ALA A 50 7.39 -10.58 16.22
N GLU A 51 6.67 -9.55 16.71
CA GLU A 51 5.51 -9.76 17.58
C GLU A 51 4.39 -10.51 16.85
N MET A 52 4.12 -10.19 15.57
CA MET A 52 3.17 -10.92 14.77
C MET A 52 3.52 -12.42 14.68
N SER A 53 4.81 -12.74 14.47
CA SER A 53 5.26 -14.13 14.42
C SER A 53 5.06 -14.85 15.75
N LYS A 54 5.39 -14.18 16.84
CA LYS A 54 5.27 -14.70 18.21
C LYS A 54 3.81 -15.00 18.58
N ASP A 55 2.92 -14.05 18.34
CA ASP A 55 1.53 -14.13 18.79
C ASP A 55 0.67 -15.07 17.94
N THR A 56 0.95 -15.11 16.62
CA THR A 56 0.23 -16.01 15.71
C THR A 56 0.79 -17.44 15.68
N GLY A 57 2.04 -17.64 16.11
CA GLY A 57 2.77 -18.88 15.91
C GLY A 57 3.11 -19.18 14.45
N ILE A 58 2.96 -18.20 13.54
CA ILE A 58 3.27 -18.29 12.12
C ILE A 58 4.63 -17.61 11.89
N LYS A 59 5.52 -18.23 11.15
CA LYS A 59 6.78 -17.59 10.76
C LYS A 59 6.48 -16.45 9.76
N ILE A 60 6.70 -15.20 10.17
CA ILE A 60 6.52 -14.02 9.31
C ILE A 60 7.89 -13.53 8.85
N THR A 61 8.07 -13.44 7.54
CA THR A 61 9.32 -12.98 6.91
C THR A 61 9.06 -11.71 6.11
N PRO A 62 9.74 -10.57 6.39
CA PRO A 62 9.56 -9.36 5.60
C PRO A 62 10.10 -9.54 4.17
N PHE A 63 9.37 -9.01 3.20
CA PHE A 63 9.76 -8.99 1.80
C PHE A 63 9.79 -7.55 1.27
N PHE A 64 10.90 -7.17 0.67
CA PHE A 64 11.12 -5.84 0.10
C PHE A 64 11.38 -5.94 -1.39
N ALA A 65 10.97 -4.92 -2.13
CA ALA A 65 11.25 -4.75 -3.55
C ALA A 65 11.82 -3.35 -3.82
N SER A 66 12.35 -3.11 -5.00
CA SER A 66 12.88 -1.81 -5.42
C SER A 66 11.79 -0.76 -5.61
N ASP A 67 10.57 -1.20 -5.93
CA ASP A 67 9.42 -0.38 -6.25
C ASP A 67 8.11 -1.06 -5.83
N TYR A 68 7.01 -0.33 -5.92
CA TYR A 68 5.68 -0.83 -5.55
C TYR A 68 5.21 -1.98 -6.46
N ALA A 69 5.56 -1.92 -7.75
CA ALA A 69 5.19 -2.96 -8.70
C ALA A 69 5.78 -4.32 -8.31
N GLY A 70 7.02 -4.35 -7.80
CA GLY A 70 7.69 -5.56 -7.34
C GLY A 70 6.93 -6.27 -6.21
N ILE A 71 6.29 -5.54 -5.31
CA ILE A 71 5.44 -6.11 -4.23
C ILE A 71 4.15 -6.69 -4.83
N ILE A 72 3.49 -5.97 -5.75
CA ILE A 72 2.28 -6.45 -6.42
C ILE A 72 2.56 -7.74 -7.21
N GLU A 73 3.65 -7.78 -7.98
CA GLU A 73 4.04 -8.96 -8.74
C GLU A 73 4.46 -10.12 -7.82
N ALA A 74 5.14 -9.85 -6.69
CA ALA A 74 5.46 -10.88 -5.71
C ALA A 74 4.18 -11.52 -5.14
N GLN A 75 3.12 -10.75 -4.86
CA GLN A 75 1.83 -11.28 -4.43
C GLN A 75 1.15 -12.08 -5.54
N LYS A 76 1.13 -11.57 -6.78
CA LYS A 76 0.56 -12.26 -7.93
C LYS A 76 1.15 -13.65 -8.13
N PHE A 77 2.46 -13.80 -7.98
CA PHE A 77 3.17 -15.07 -8.11
C PHE A 77 3.29 -15.85 -6.79
N ASN A 78 2.49 -15.52 -5.78
CA ASN A 78 2.46 -16.18 -4.47
C ASN A 78 3.85 -16.25 -3.78
N LYS A 79 4.71 -15.28 -4.04
CA LYS A 79 5.98 -15.12 -3.31
C LYS A 79 5.78 -14.41 -1.97
N ILE A 80 4.71 -13.64 -1.85
CA ILE A 80 4.20 -13.06 -0.61
C ILE A 80 2.72 -13.37 -0.47
N GLN A 81 2.28 -13.57 0.78
CA GLN A 81 0.90 -13.95 1.10
C GLN A 81 0.13 -12.79 1.72
N MET A 82 0.84 -11.79 2.20
CA MET A 82 0.28 -10.61 2.84
C MET A 82 1.16 -9.39 2.55
N ALA A 83 0.58 -8.19 2.53
CA ALA A 83 1.36 -6.96 2.40
C ALA A 83 0.65 -5.74 2.98
N TRP A 84 1.45 -4.74 3.37
CA TRP A 84 1.05 -3.36 3.47
C TRP A 84 1.17 -2.68 2.12
N TYR A 85 0.11 -2.01 1.72
CA TYR A 85 0.00 -1.26 0.47
C TYR A 85 -0.50 0.16 0.72
N GLY A 86 -0.20 1.08 -0.21
CA GLY A 86 -1.02 2.27 -0.38
C GLY A 86 -2.32 1.91 -1.11
N ASN A 87 -3.34 2.77 -1.02
CA ASN A 87 -4.66 2.44 -1.59
C ASN A 87 -4.63 2.12 -3.10
N LYS A 88 -3.81 2.85 -3.91
CA LYS A 88 -3.67 2.54 -5.36
C LYS A 88 -3.01 1.18 -5.58
N SER A 89 -1.90 0.90 -4.92
CA SER A 89 -1.21 -0.40 -5.07
C SER A 89 -2.05 -1.56 -4.53
N ALA A 90 -2.86 -1.34 -3.48
CA ALA A 90 -3.83 -2.32 -3.00
C ALA A 90 -4.92 -2.60 -4.04
N MET A 91 -5.44 -1.58 -4.72
CA MET A 91 -6.39 -1.74 -5.83
C MET A 91 -5.81 -2.64 -6.92
N GLU A 92 -4.56 -2.41 -7.32
CA GLU A 92 -3.86 -3.27 -8.28
C GLU A 92 -3.68 -4.72 -7.75
N ALA A 93 -3.36 -4.88 -6.46
CA ALA A 93 -3.20 -6.19 -5.85
C ALA A 93 -4.54 -6.95 -5.78
N VAL A 94 -5.65 -6.28 -5.48
CA VAL A 94 -7.00 -6.87 -5.48
C VAL A 94 -7.43 -7.29 -6.89
N ASP A 95 -7.14 -6.46 -7.90
CA ASP A 95 -7.61 -6.68 -9.27
C ASP A 95 -6.81 -7.76 -10.02
N ARG A 96 -5.50 -7.94 -9.73
CA ARG A 96 -4.63 -8.79 -10.54
C ARG A 96 -3.65 -9.68 -9.77
N ALA A 97 -3.69 -9.67 -8.44
CA ALA A 97 -2.77 -10.43 -7.59
C ALA A 97 -3.47 -11.18 -6.46
N GLU A 98 -4.73 -11.60 -6.67
CA GLU A 98 -5.52 -12.36 -5.68
C GLU A 98 -5.61 -11.68 -4.29
N GLY A 99 -5.49 -10.35 -4.25
CA GLY A 99 -5.54 -9.59 -3.02
C GLY A 99 -6.96 -9.42 -2.48
N GLN A 100 -7.07 -9.30 -1.15
CA GLN A 100 -8.28 -8.90 -0.44
C GLN A 100 -7.88 -8.02 0.74
N VAL A 101 -8.46 -6.84 0.84
CA VAL A 101 -8.28 -5.96 2.00
C VAL A 101 -9.00 -6.56 3.20
N PHE A 102 -8.34 -6.60 4.37
CA PHE A 102 -8.95 -7.09 5.60
C PHE A 102 -8.79 -6.13 6.79
N ALA A 103 -7.77 -5.30 6.77
CA ALA A 103 -7.50 -4.31 7.82
C ALA A 103 -7.03 -3.00 7.22
N GLN A 104 -7.11 -1.94 8.01
CA GLN A 104 -6.66 -0.59 7.69
C GLN A 104 -5.80 -0.06 8.83
N SER A 105 -4.71 0.62 8.49
CA SER A 105 -3.93 1.40 9.45
C SER A 105 -4.77 2.54 10.03
N VAL A 106 -4.41 2.99 11.22
CA VAL A 106 -5.01 4.15 11.88
C VAL A 106 -3.88 5.11 12.19
N ASP A 107 -4.04 6.38 11.88
CA ASP A 107 -3.02 7.39 12.16
C ASP A 107 -2.80 7.55 13.67
N ALA A 108 -1.53 7.60 14.12
CA ALA A 108 -1.18 7.71 15.53
C ALA A 108 -1.59 9.05 16.18
N GLU A 109 -1.85 10.08 15.38
CA GLU A 109 -2.28 11.41 15.83
C GLU A 109 -3.80 11.59 15.75
N GLY A 110 -4.52 10.52 15.34
CA GLY A 110 -5.99 10.51 15.26
C GLY A 110 -6.56 11.14 14.00
N ASN A 111 -5.75 11.39 12.98
CA ASN A 111 -6.26 11.86 11.69
C ASN A 111 -7.11 10.76 11.03
N PRO A 112 -8.18 11.12 10.30
CA PRO A 112 -9.04 10.15 9.61
C PRO A 112 -8.41 9.52 8.37
N GLY A 113 -7.19 9.91 8.03
CA GLY A 113 -6.40 9.48 6.89
C GLY A 113 -5.19 10.38 6.74
N TYR A 114 -4.69 10.53 5.52
CA TYR A 114 -3.52 11.34 5.22
C TYR A 114 -3.71 12.17 3.94
N TRP A 115 -2.75 13.01 3.59
CA TRP A 115 -2.83 13.93 2.45
C TRP A 115 -1.60 13.79 1.56
N SER A 116 -1.81 13.88 0.26
CA SER A 116 -0.73 14.10 -0.70
C SER A 116 -0.25 15.54 -0.61
N LEU A 117 1.04 15.72 -0.76
CA LEU A 117 1.71 17.02 -0.70
C LEU A 117 2.53 17.25 -1.97
N ILE A 118 2.65 18.52 -2.36
CA ILE A 118 3.77 18.98 -3.16
C ILE A 118 4.69 19.78 -2.25
N LEU A 119 5.96 19.40 -2.21
CA LEU A 119 7.00 20.03 -1.42
C LEU A 119 8.00 20.75 -2.31
N THR A 120 8.55 21.84 -1.80
CA THR A 120 9.69 22.56 -2.37
C THR A 120 10.66 22.96 -1.25
N HIS A 121 11.88 23.36 -1.61
CA HIS A 121 12.84 23.90 -0.66
C HIS A 121 12.37 25.27 -0.14
N LYS A 122 12.58 25.60 1.13
CA LYS A 122 12.11 26.86 1.75
C LYS A 122 12.58 28.12 1.03
N ASP A 123 13.82 28.08 0.46
CA ASP A 123 14.41 29.21 -0.27
C ASP A 123 13.91 29.31 -1.71
N SER A 124 13.06 28.35 -2.17
CA SER A 124 12.47 28.40 -3.50
C SER A 124 11.50 29.57 -3.62
N PRO A 125 11.45 30.26 -4.77
CA PRO A 125 10.45 31.28 -5.04
C PRO A 125 9.04 30.71 -5.22
N ILE A 126 8.90 29.39 -5.41
CA ILE A 126 7.62 28.71 -5.60
C ILE A 126 6.85 28.71 -4.28
N SER A 127 5.67 29.33 -4.27
CA SER A 127 4.84 29.46 -3.04
C SER A 127 3.38 29.05 -3.24
N SER A 128 2.97 28.78 -4.47
CA SER A 128 1.59 28.43 -4.81
C SER A 128 1.52 27.40 -5.95
N VAL A 129 0.33 26.83 -6.14
CA VAL A 129 0.04 25.96 -7.29
C VAL A 129 0.23 26.70 -8.61
N GLU A 130 -0.14 27.99 -8.67
CA GLU A 130 0.00 28.83 -9.84
C GLU A 130 1.47 29.00 -10.23
N ASP A 131 2.37 29.15 -9.25
CA ASP A 131 3.80 29.25 -9.51
C ASP A 131 4.36 27.98 -10.15
N MET A 132 3.96 26.81 -9.64
CA MET A 132 4.44 25.53 -10.16
C MET A 132 3.78 25.14 -11.49
N MET A 133 2.56 25.62 -11.78
CA MET A 133 1.75 25.25 -12.94
C MET A 133 1.86 26.26 -14.10
N LYS A 134 2.92 27.06 -14.17
CA LYS A 134 3.19 27.93 -15.32
C LYS A 134 3.44 27.16 -16.61
N CYS A 135 3.86 25.91 -16.49
CA CYS A 135 4.12 24.99 -17.59
C CYS A 135 5.06 25.55 -18.67
N ASP A 136 6.04 26.35 -18.24
CA ASP A 136 7.05 27.00 -19.10
C ASP A 136 8.37 26.21 -19.22
N LYS A 137 8.36 24.98 -18.65
CA LYS A 137 9.53 24.08 -18.58
C LYS A 137 10.74 24.67 -17.81
N SER A 138 10.52 25.64 -16.95
CA SER A 138 11.57 26.16 -16.08
C SER A 138 11.90 25.25 -14.90
N LEU A 139 10.91 24.48 -14.41
CA LEU A 139 11.00 23.66 -13.22
C LEU A 139 11.23 22.18 -13.53
N SER A 140 11.89 21.47 -12.60
CA SER A 140 12.00 20.03 -12.54
C SER A 140 11.07 19.45 -11.46
N PHE A 141 10.52 18.26 -11.71
CA PHE A 141 9.49 17.63 -10.88
C PHE A 141 9.87 16.20 -10.47
N GLY A 142 9.94 15.97 -9.18
CA GLY A 142 10.02 14.65 -8.56
C GLY A 142 8.61 14.07 -8.40
N ASN A 143 8.17 13.25 -9.35
CA ASN A 143 6.92 12.53 -9.29
C ASN A 143 7.07 11.26 -8.43
N GLY A 144 5.98 10.72 -7.90
CA GLY A 144 6.00 9.49 -7.11
C GLY A 144 6.11 8.22 -7.96
N ASP A 145 6.24 7.08 -7.28
CA ASP A 145 6.09 5.77 -7.90
C ASP A 145 4.72 5.68 -8.60
N PRO A 146 4.64 5.15 -9.84
CA PRO A 146 3.38 5.07 -10.59
C PRO A 146 2.24 4.32 -9.88
N ASN A 147 2.54 3.44 -8.92
CA ASN A 147 1.57 2.72 -8.09
C ASN A 147 1.31 3.39 -6.73
N SER A 148 1.91 4.56 -6.47
CA SER A 148 1.65 5.33 -5.25
C SER A 148 0.32 6.10 -5.36
N THR A 149 -0.46 6.08 -4.28
CA THR A 149 -1.68 6.89 -4.14
C THR A 149 -1.34 8.37 -4.04
N SER A 150 -0.63 8.75 -2.97
CA SER A 150 -0.29 10.14 -2.67
C SER A 150 0.85 10.70 -3.52
N GLY A 151 1.79 9.84 -3.93
CA GLY A 151 2.92 10.26 -4.75
C GLY A 151 2.59 10.45 -6.22
N PHE A 152 1.56 9.74 -6.73
CA PHE A 152 1.28 9.71 -8.17
C PHE A 152 -0.18 9.94 -8.52
N LEU A 153 -1.11 9.03 -8.09
CA LEU A 153 -2.50 9.08 -8.55
C LEU A 153 -3.19 10.40 -8.17
N VAL A 154 -3.14 10.75 -6.90
CA VAL A 154 -3.84 11.91 -6.36
C VAL A 154 -3.33 13.22 -6.98
N PRO A 155 -2.00 13.52 -7.01
CA PRO A 155 -1.53 14.71 -7.71
C PRO A 155 -1.80 14.67 -9.21
N SER A 156 -1.75 13.48 -9.87
CA SER A 156 -2.11 13.37 -11.28
C SER A 156 -3.55 13.82 -11.54
N VAL A 157 -4.50 13.43 -10.70
CA VAL A 157 -5.91 13.80 -10.89
C VAL A 157 -6.14 15.28 -10.60
N TYR A 158 -5.71 15.75 -9.44
CA TYR A 158 -6.09 17.08 -8.95
C TYR A 158 -5.28 18.23 -9.55
N LEU A 159 -4.04 17.98 -10.01
CA LEU A 159 -3.17 19.04 -10.53
C LEU A 159 -3.05 19.01 -12.06
N PHE A 160 -3.06 17.82 -12.67
CA PHE A 160 -2.69 17.66 -14.08
C PHE A 160 -3.85 17.21 -14.96
N SER A 161 -4.39 16.02 -14.76
CA SER A 161 -5.36 15.42 -15.70
C SER A 161 -6.68 16.18 -15.79
N ALA A 162 -7.11 16.84 -14.72
CA ALA A 162 -8.30 17.71 -14.74
C ALA A 162 -8.15 18.91 -15.68
N LYS A 163 -6.91 19.29 -16.02
CA LYS A 163 -6.57 20.36 -16.97
C LYS A 163 -6.14 19.82 -18.34
N GLY A 164 -6.21 18.49 -18.55
CA GLY A 164 -5.72 17.86 -19.78
C GLY A 164 -4.21 17.93 -19.96
N ILE A 165 -3.43 18.04 -18.89
CA ILE A 165 -1.99 18.23 -18.89
C ILE A 165 -1.30 16.98 -18.35
N GLU A 166 -0.18 16.61 -18.94
CA GLU A 166 0.75 15.63 -18.38
C GLU A 166 1.97 16.34 -17.75
N PRO A 167 2.53 15.84 -16.65
CA PRO A 167 3.71 16.48 -16.02
C PRO A 167 4.87 16.75 -16.99
N LYS A 168 5.12 15.82 -17.94
CA LYS A 168 6.16 15.98 -18.98
C LYS A 168 5.94 17.19 -19.87
N ASP A 169 4.71 17.69 -19.99
CA ASP A 169 4.39 18.85 -20.83
C ASP A 169 4.65 20.16 -20.09
N CYS A 170 4.60 20.15 -18.76
CA CYS A 170 4.82 21.30 -17.90
C CYS A 170 6.29 21.48 -17.45
N PHE A 171 6.97 20.38 -17.14
CA PHE A 171 8.27 20.43 -16.48
C PHE A 171 9.41 20.12 -17.43
N ARG A 172 10.59 20.75 -17.17
CA ARG A 172 11.84 20.50 -17.90
C ARG A 172 12.29 19.05 -17.80
N ALA A 173 12.14 18.48 -16.59
CA ALA A 173 12.45 17.11 -16.29
C ALA A 173 11.42 16.55 -15.28
N VAL A 174 11.05 15.29 -15.46
CA VAL A 174 10.19 14.55 -14.53
C VAL A 174 10.90 13.24 -14.19
N THR A 175 11.08 12.98 -12.89
CA THR A 175 11.66 11.73 -12.39
C THR A 175 10.63 11.05 -11.49
N ASN A 176 10.60 9.72 -11.50
CA ASN A 176 9.72 8.95 -10.61
C ASN A 176 10.57 8.30 -9.53
N ALA A 177 10.23 8.53 -8.26
CA ALA A 177 10.93 7.96 -7.12
C ALA A 177 9.98 7.75 -5.93
N ASN A 178 10.46 7.08 -4.89
CA ASN A 178 9.71 6.94 -3.64
C ASN A 178 9.71 8.25 -2.81
N HIS A 179 8.94 8.26 -1.74
CA HIS A 179 8.75 9.47 -0.92
C HIS A 179 10.05 9.98 -0.30
N GLU A 180 10.89 9.08 0.25
CA GLU A 180 12.18 9.47 0.86
C GLU A 180 13.12 10.07 -0.20
N THR A 181 13.26 9.43 -1.35
CA THR A 181 14.11 9.91 -2.45
C THR A 181 13.64 11.28 -2.95
N ASN A 182 12.33 11.47 -3.15
CA ASN A 182 11.77 12.75 -3.58
C ASN A 182 11.99 13.85 -2.54
N LEU A 183 11.82 13.55 -1.26
CA LEU A 183 12.07 14.49 -0.19
C LEU A 183 13.54 14.93 -0.16
N MET A 184 14.46 13.97 -0.24
CA MET A 184 15.90 14.25 -0.29
C MET A 184 16.31 15.00 -1.55
N ALA A 185 15.67 14.74 -2.69
CA ALA A 185 15.92 15.46 -3.93
C ALA A 185 15.54 16.95 -3.85
N VAL A 186 14.43 17.27 -3.15
CA VAL A 186 14.04 18.65 -2.85
C VAL A 186 15.04 19.32 -1.90
N LEU A 187 15.40 18.65 -0.80
CA LEU A 187 16.36 19.17 0.18
C LEU A 187 17.72 19.52 -0.46
N ASN A 188 18.20 18.63 -1.33
CA ASN A 188 19.47 18.80 -2.05
C ASN A 188 19.35 19.67 -3.32
N LYS A 189 18.16 20.27 -3.57
CA LYS A 189 17.89 21.10 -4.75
C LYS A 189 18.16 20.39 -6.09
N GLN A 190 18.01 19.05 -6.11
CA GLN A 190 18.13 18.23 -7.32
C GLN A 190 16.86 18.31 -8.18
N VAL A 191 15.71 18.54 -7.53
CA VAL A 191 14.45 18.90 -8.17
C VAL A 191 13.88 20.15 -7.50
N ASP A 192 13.10 20.92 -8.25
CA ASP A 192 12.52 22.17 -7.77
C ASP A 192 11.30 21.89 -6.87
N ILE A 193 10.51 20.91 -7.23
CA ILE A 193 9.32 20.45 -6.48
C ILE A 193 9.23 18.92 -6.53
N ALA A 194 8.59 18.31 -5.53
CA ALA A 194 8.31 16.88 -5.56
C ALA A 194 7.02 16.51 -4.81
N THR A 195 6.44 15.38 -5.19
CA THR A 195 5.34 14.76 -4.46
C THR A 195 5.82 14.11 -3.18
N ASN A 196 4.98 14.17 -2.16
CA ASN A 196 5.17 13.49 -0.88
C ASN A 196 3.81 13.28 -0.19
N ASN A 197 3.80 12.94 1.09
CA ASN A 197 2.60 12.90 1.90
C ASN A 197 2.86 13.31 3.36
N THR A 198 1.77 13.55 4.11
CA THR A 198 1.86 14.03 5.48
C THR A 198 2.47 13.03 6.44
N GLU A 199 2.31 11.72 6.25
CA GLU A 199 2.88 10.68 7.11
C GLU A 199 4.40 10.59 6.91
N SER A 200 4.86 10.54 5.66
CA SER A 200 6.29 10.53 5.33
C SER A 200 6.99 11.80 5.83
N LEU A 201 6.40 12.98 5.59
CA LEU A 201 6.95 14.24 6.08
C LEU A 201 7.00 14.29 7.62
N ARG A 202 5.97 13.81 8.31
CA ARG A 202 5.93 13.73 9.77
C ARG A 202 7.02 12.79 10.31
N ASN A 203 7.17 11.61 9.72
CA ASN A 203 8.19 10.64 10.12
C ASN A 203 9.61 11.19 9.88
N PHE A 204 9.82 11.87 8.77
CA PHE A 204 11.07 12.55 8.50
C PHE A 204 11.32 13.69 9.51
N THR A 205 10.30 14.49 9.82
CA THR A 205 10.41 15.59 10.81
C THR A 205 10.80 15.07 12.20
N LYS A 206 10.31 13.90 12.60
CA LYS A 206 10.71 13.27 13.87
C LYS A 206 12.18 12.82 13.87
N LYS A 207 12.68 12.34 12.73
CA LYS A 207 14.07 11.85 12.57
C LYS A 207 15.07 13.01 12.40
N ASP A 208 14.70 14.02 11.61
CA ASP A 208 15.57 15.15 11.23
C ASP A 208 14.79 16.46 11.17
N PRO A 209 14.47 17.06 12.33
CA PRO A 209 13.69 18.30 12.38
C PRO A 209 14.41 19.50 11.74
N VAL A 210 15.75 19.47 11.70
CA VAL A 210 16.55 20.57 11.11
C VAL A 210 16.37 20.61 9.60
N ASN A 211 16.53 19.48 8.95
CA ASN A 211 16.33 19.39 7.49
C ASN A 211 14.85 19.49 7.11
N ALA A 212 13.93 18.96 7.93
CA ALA A 212 12.50 19.11 7.70
C ALA A 212 12.07 20.59 7.67
N ALA A 213 12.66 21.45 8.49
CA ALA A 213 12.42 22.90 8.49
C ALA A 213 12.92 23.61 7.21
N MET A 214 13.68 22.91 6.35
CA MET A 214 14.09 23.39 5.04
C MET A 214 13.08 23.10 3.94
N LEU A 215 11.99 22.40 4.24
CA LEU A 215 10.92 22.09 3.31
C LEU A 215 9.74 23.05 3.47
N LYS A 216 9.05 23.29 2.38
CA LYS A 216 7.85 24.11 2.32
C LYS A 216 6.77 23.40 1.51
N GLU A 217 5.55 23.32 2.07
CA GLU A 217 4.37 22.80 1.39
C GLU A 217 3.85 23.85 0.39
N VAL A 218 3.61 23.41 -0.85
CA VAL A 218 3.04 24.23 -1.94
C VAL A 218 1.59 23.85 -2.18
N TRP A 219 1.25 22.58 -1.99
CA TRP A 219 -0.10 22.06 -2.20
C TRP A 219 -0.40 20.87 -1.29
N ARG A 220 -1.66 20.76 -0.92
CA ARG A 220 -2.23 19.64 -0.17
C ARG A 220 -3.50 19.14 -0.84
N SER A 221 -3.64 17.83 -0.94
CA SER A 221 -4.82 17.18 -1.53
C SER A 221 -6.03 17.18 -0.60
N PRO A 222 -7.22 16.81 -1.11
CA PRO A 222 -8.27 16.23 -0.30
C PRO A 222 -7.76 15.00 0.48
N LEU A 223 -8.52 14.59 1.52
CA LEU A 223 -8.18 13.46 2.37
C LEU A 223 -8.08 12.16 1.56
N ILE A 224 -7.04 11.37 1.86
CA ILE A 224 -6.83 10.02 1.37
C ILE A 224 -7.12 9.07 2.54
N PRO A 225 -7.93 8.02 2.37
CA PRO A 225 -8.11 6.99 3.40
C PRO A 225 -6.77 6.39 3.85
N SER A 226 -6.65 6.05 5.13
CA SER A 226 -5.45 5.37 5.65
C SER A 226 -5.18 4.07 4.89
N ASP A 227 -3.93 3.61 4.93
CA ASP A 227 -3.45 2.53 4.07
C ASP A 227 -4.01 1.15 4.48
N PRO A 228 -4.33 0.30 3.49
CA PRO A 228 -4.85 -1.05 3.70
C PRO A 228 -3.74 -2.07 3.96
N ILE A 229 -4.11 -3.10 4.72
CA ILE A 229 -3.39 -4.38 4.79
C ILE A 229 -4.17 -5.40 3.97
N VAL A 230 -3.45 -6.09 3.09
CA VAL A 230 -4.02 -7.01 2.11
C VAL A 230 -3.43 -8.40 2.34
N TRP A 231 -4.27 -9.43 2.34
CA TRP A 231 -3.85 -10.82 2.24
C TRP A 231 -4.26 -11.42 0.88
N ARG A 232 -3.71 -12.57 0.54
CA ARG A 232 -4.20 -13.34 -0.60
C ARG A 232 -5.52 -14.02 -0.26
N LYS A 233 -6.45 -14.06 -1.22
CA LYS A 233 -7.76 -14.72 -1.07
C LYS A 233 -7.65 -16.21 -0.79
N ASP A 234 -6.60 -16.86 -1.30
CA ASP A 234 -6.33 -18.29 -1.19
C ASP A 234 -5.57 -18.72 0.09
N LEU A 235 -5.27 -17.80 1.01
CA LEU A 235 -4.86 -18.15 2.37
C LEU A 235 -5.93 -19.00 3.04
N ASP A 236 -5.52 -20.04 3.77
CA ASP A 236 -6.43 -20.89 4.53
C ASP A 236 -7.12 -20.13 5.67
N ASP A 237 -8.30 -20.61 6.07
CA ASP A 237 -9.15 -19.93 7.04
C ASP A 237 -8.54 -19.89 8.45
N GLU A 238 -7.75 -20.90 8.84
CA GLU A 238 -7.07 -20.92 10.14
C GLU A 238 -6.01 -19.83 10.21
N THR A 239 -5.19 -19.71 9.17
CA THR A 239 -4.20 -18.64 9.03
C THR A 239 -4.86 -17.25 9.03
N LYS A 240 -5.92 -17.07 8.24
CA LYS A 240 -6.69 -15.81 8.23
C LYS A 240 -7.24 -15.45 9.60
N ALA A 241 -7.80 -16.42 10.33
CA ALA A 241 -8.34 -16.19 11.67
C ALA A 241 -7.27 -15.75 12.66
N LYS A 242 -6.10 -16.40 12.68
CA LYS A 242 -4.96 -16.02 13.53
C LYS A 242 -4.47 -14.60 13.22
N VAL A 243 -4.27 -14.30 11.93
CA VAL A 243 -3.85 -12.99 11.47
C VAL A 243 -4.87 -11.91 11.80
N MET A 244 -6.17 -12.15 11.53
CA MET A 244 -7.23 -11.20 11.86
C MET A 244 -7.25 -10.92 13.36
N THR A 245 -7.15 -11.98 14.19
CA THR A 245 -7.12 -11.83 15.65
C THR A 245 -5.95 -10.94 16.07
N PHE A 246 -4.73 -11.21 15.56
CA PHE A 246 -3.57 -10.38 15.85
C PHE A 246 -3.82 -8.91 15.51
N PHE A 247 -4.22 -8.60 14.27
CA PHE A 247 -4.44 -7.20 13.84
C PHE A 247 -5.52 -6.49 14.65
N MET A 248 -6.56 -7.20 15.10
CA MET A 248 -7.68 -6.59 15.85
C MET A 248 -7.40 -6.45 17.34
N THR A 249 -6.48 -7.24 17.90
CA THR A 249 -6.16 -7.22 19.34
C THR A 249 -4.87 -6.48 19.67
N TYR A 250 -3.90 -6.40 18.75
CA TYR A 250 -2.60 -5.78 18.95
C TYR A 250 -2.71 -4.31 19.36
N GLY A 251 -2.09 -3.95 20.47
CA GLY A 251 -2.19 -2.62 21.08
C GLY A 251 -3.49 -2.35 21.83
N ARG A 252 -4.35 -3.38 22.02
CA ARG A 252 -5.64 -3.25 22.71
C ARG A 252 -5.85 -4.23 23.87
N HIS A 253 -5.36 -5.46 23.72
CA HIS A 253 -5.61 -6.55 24.66
C HIS A 253 -4.29 -7.11 25.18
N GLY A 254 -4.22 -7.37 26.49
CA GLY A 254 -3.06 -7.86 27.21
C GLY A 254 -2.90 -7.14 28.55
N THR A 255 -1.77 -7.35 29.19
CA THR A 255 -1.40 -6.57 30.37
C THR A 255 -1.13 -5.11 30.00
N PRO A 256 -1.21 -4.16 30.95
CA PRO A 256 -0.91 -2.74 30.66
C PRO A 256 0.47 -2.51 30.04
N ASP A 257 1.49 -3.29 30.44
CA ASP A 257 2.86 -3.17 29.91
C ASP A 257 2.97 -3.72 28.48
N GLU A 258 2.31 -4.84 28.16
CA GLU A 258 2.23 -5.39 26.82
C GLU A 258 1.56 -4.38 25.88
N VAL A 259 0.35 -3.92 26.21
CA VAL A 259 -0.40 -2.94 25.42
C VAL A 259 0.43 -1.66 25.19
N LYS A 260 1.15 -1.20 26.20
CA LYS A 260 2.04 -0.04 26.07
C LYS A 260 3.18 -0.30 25.09
N SER A 261 3.87 -1.42 25.21
CA SER A 261 4.98 -1.81 24.32
C SER A 261 4.50 -1.94 22.86
N GLU A 262 3.37 -2.61 22.63
CA GLU A 262 2.77 -2.79 21.31
C GLU A 262 2.40 -1.45 20.66
N ARG A 263 1.84 -0.52 21.44
CA ARG A 263 1.53 0.84 20.96
C ARG A 263 2.79 1.66 20.64
N GLU A 264 3.89 1.47 21.35
CA GLU A 264 5.15 2.10 21.02
C GLU A 264 5.71 1.57 19.69
N ILE A 265 5.59 0.27 19.43
CA ILE A 265 5.95 -0.33 18.13
C ILE A 265 5.08 0.23 17.00
N LEU A 266 3.76 0.29 17.19
CA LEU A 266 2.85 0.90 16.20
C LEU A 266 3.17 2.38 15.95
N LYS A 267 3.46 3.13 17.02
CA LYS A 267 3.80 4.55 16.93
C LYS A 267 5.12 4.79 16.16
N ALA A 268 6.06 3.85 16.20
CA ALA A 268 7.27 3.92 15.39
C ALA A 268 6.96 3.81 13.88
N LEU A 269 5.90 3.08 13.51
CA LEU A 269 5.33 3.03 12.15
C LEU A 269 4.45 4.27 11.83
N GLY A 270 4.15 5.13 12.81
CA GLY A 270 3.24 6.25 12.68
C GLY A 270 1.77 5.89 12.90
N TRP A 271 1.48 4.74 13.51
CA TRP A 271 0.13 4.18 13.61
C TRP A 271 -0.37 4.03 15.04
N ALA A 272 -1.68 3.98 15.17
CA ALA A 272 -2.45 3.46 16.29
C ALA A 272 -2.95 2.03 15.95
N PRO A 273 -3.58 1.30 16.88
CA PRO A 273 -4.13 -0.02 16.61
C PRO A 273 -5.05 -0.06 15.38
N PHE A 274 -4.86 -1.08 14.54
CA PHE A 274 -5.58 -1.25 13.28
C PHE A 274 -7.10 -1.35 13.46
N LYS A 275 -7.85 -1.10 12.41
CA LYS A 275 -9.29 -1.36 12.35
C LYS A 275 -9.63 -2.33 11.22
N PRO A 276 -10.75 -3.09 11.30
CA PRO A 276 -11.19 -3.92 10.21
C PRO A 276 -11.49 -3.07 8.98
N SER A 277 -11.27 -3.65 7.80
CA SER A 277 -11.61 -3.03 6.53
C SER A 277 -11.99 -4.07 5.48
N SER A 278 -12.27 -3.63 4.27
CA SER A 278 -12.59 -4.47 3.12
C SER A 278 -12.21 -3.78 1.82
N ASP A 279 -12.38 -4.47 0.70
CA ASP A 279 -12.15 -3.91 -0.63
C ASP A 279 -12.99 -2.63 -0.91
N ALA A 280 -14.05 -2.40 -0.14
CA ALA A 280 -14.89 -1.20 -0.25
C ALA A 280 -14.12 0.10 0.06
N GLN A 281 -13.08 0.04 0.92
CA GLN A 281 -12.24 1.23 1.15
C GLN A 281 -11.55 1.75 -0.12
N LEU A 282 -11.43 0.91 -1.15
CA LEU A 282 -10.76 1.25 -2.41
C LEU A 282 -11.69 1.94 -3.42
N TYR A 283 -13.00 2.02 -3.16
CA TYR A 283 -13.95 2.65 -4.09
C TYR A 283 -13.60 4.10 -4.42
N PRO A 284 -13.22 4.97 -3.46
CA PRO A 284 -12.79 6.34 -3.77
C PRO A 284 -11.58 6.38 -4.70
N ILE A 285 -10.66 5.43 -4.56
CA ILE A 285 -9.45 5.33 -5.38
C ILE A 285 -9.79 4.88 -6.80
N ARG A 286 -10.75 3.95 -6.95
CA ARG A 286 -11.29 3.53 -8.26
C ARG A 286 -11.94 4.69 -8.99
N VAL A 287 -12.72 5.51 -8.28
CA VAL A 287 -13.33 6.74 -8.83
C VAL A 287 -12.25 7.71 -9.32
N LEU A 288 -11.16 7.89 -8.56
CA LEU A 288 -10.03 8.74 -8.98
C LEU A 288 -9.32 8.19 -10.21
N GLU A 289 -8.99 6.89 -10.26
CA GLU A 289 -8.33 6.28 -11.42
C GLU A 289 -9.21 6.34 -12.68
N LEU A 290 -10.51 6.09 -12.53
CA LEU A 290 -11.48 6.25 -13.62
C LEU A 290 -11.58 7.71 -14.09
N SER A 291 -11.58 8.66 -13.16
CA SER A 291 -11.60 10.09 -13.51
C SER A 291 -10.36 10.51 -14.29
N LYS A 292 -9.18 10.01 -13.89
CA LYS A 292 -7.93 10.21 -14.63
C LYS A 292 -8.03 9.62 -16.04
N SER A 293 -8.54 8.40 -16.17
CA SER A 293 -8.71 7.71 -17.45
C SER A 293 -9.70 8.46 -18.37
N ILE A 294 -10.83 8.91 -17.82
CA ILE A 294 -11.82 9.72 -18.54
C ILE A 294 -11.18 11.02 -19.06
N ASN A 295 -10.45 11.73 -18.22
CA ASN A 295 -9.78 12.96 -18.62
C ASN A 295 -8.74 12.73 -19.73
N LYS A 296 -7.98 11.63 -19.62
CA LYS A 296 -7.02 11.24 -20.67
C LYS A 296 -7.71 10.96 -22.00
N VAL A 297 -8.81 10.20 -22.00
CA VAL A 297 -9.58 9.94 -23.22
C VAL A 297 -10.17 11.24 -23.79
N LYS A 298 -10.69 12.12 -22.94
CA LYS A 298 -11.22 13.44 -23.38
C LYS A 298 -10.15 14.30 -24.06
N ALA A 299 -8.91 14.27 -23.56
CA ALA A 299 -7.79 15.03 -24.09
C ALA A 299 -7.14 14.39 -25.34
N ASP A 300 -7.41 13.14 -25.65
CA ASP A 300 -6.82 12.47 -26.81
C ASP A 300 -7.47 12.96 -28.12
N GLU A 301 -6.75 13.80 -28.87
CA GLU A 301 -7.18 14.32 -30.15
C GLU A 301 -6.94 13.34 -31.32
N THR A 302 -6.19 12.26 -31.09
CA THR A 302 -5.84 11.27 -32.12
C THR A 302 -6.85 10.14 -32.24
N MET A 303 -7.68 9.96 -31.22
CA MET A 303 -8.69 8.89 -31.14
C MET A 303 -9.90 9.22 -32.07
N ALA A 304 -10.37 8.23 -32.81
CA ALA A 304 -11.59 8.37 -33.60
C ALA A 304 -12.79 8.69 -32.69
N LYS A 305 -13.68 9.57 -33.14
CA LYS A 305 -14.81 10.03 -32.32
C LYS A 305 -15.71 8.89 -31.82
N SER A 306 -15.99 7.89 -32.67
CA SER A 306 -16.79 6.73 -32.29
C SER A 306 -16.17 5.93 -31.15
N ASP A 307 -14.86 5.72 -31.21
CA ASP A 307 -14.11 4.95 -30.23
C ASP A 307 -14.00 5.73 -28.92
N LYS A 308 -13.78 7.04 -29.02
CA LYS A 308 -13.77 7.97 -27.90
C LYS A 308 -15.10 7.97 -27.15
N ASP A 309 -16.23 8.12 -27.89
CA ASP A 309 -17.57 8.13 -27.30
C ASP A 309 -17.90 6.78 -26.64
N ALA A 310 -17.53 5.65 -27.26
CA ALA A 310 -17.73 4.32 -26.70
C ALA A 310 -16.92 4.11 -25.40
N GLN A 311 -15.64 4.48 -25.40
CA GLN A 311 -14.77 4.33 -24.25
C GLN A 311 -15.18 5.25 -23.09
N LEU A 312 -15.56 6.50 -23.37
CA LEU A 312 -16.08 7.41 -22.36
C LEU A 312 -17.33 6.87 -21.71
N LYS A 313 -18.29 6.35 -22.49
CA LYS A 313 -19.53 5.75 -21.98
C LYS A 313 -19.24 4.59 -21.01
N GLU A 314 -18.29 3.71 -21.34
CA GLU A 314 -17.90 2.60 -20.47
C GLU A 314 -17.26 3.09 -19.17
N LEU A 315 -16.29 4.01 -19.25
CA LEU A 315 -15.57 4.53 -18.09
C LEU A 315 -16.50 5.33 -17.17
N GLU A 316 -17.40 6.14 -17.72
CA GLU A 316 -18.38 6.92 -16.96
C GLU A 316 -19.40 6.02 -16.28
N ALA A 317 -19.84 4.92 -16.92
CA ALA A 317 -20.72 3.94 -16.31
C ALA A 317 -20.05 3.22 -15.12
N LYS A 318 -18.80 2.77 -15.28
CA LYS A 318 -18.05 2.16 -14.17
C LYS A 318 -17.82 3.14 -13.02
N LYS A 319 -17.52 4.40 -13.34
CA LYS A 319 -17.35 5.44 -12.32
C LYS A 319 -18.61 5.66 -11.52
N ALA A 320 -19.77 5.79 -12.19
CA ALA A 320 -21.07 5.94 -11.54
C ALA A 320 -21.44 4.74 -10.65
N GLU A 321 -21.06 3.52 -11.06
CA GLU A 321 -21.23 2.31 -10.25
C GLU A 321 -20.45 2.42 -8.92
N PHE A 322 -19.17 2.78 -8.96
CA PHE A 322 -18.38 2.93 -7.73
C PHE A 322 -18.84 4.11 -6.87
N GLU A 323 -19.28 5.22 -7.45
CA GLU A 323 -19.87 6.34 -6.71
C GLU A 323 -21.16 5.90 -5.99
N LYS A 324 -22.00 5.06 -6.62
CA LYS A 324 -23.16 4.46 -5.97
C LYS A 324 -22.75 3.54 -4.82
N LEU A 325 -21.82 2.60 -5.06
CA LEU A 325 -21.31 1.69 -4.02
C LEU A 325 -20.74 2.46 -2.83
N MET A 326 -20.03 3.58 -3.04
CA MET A 326 -19.55 4.43 -1.96
C MET A 326 -20.68 4.99 -1.10
N SER A 327 -21.82 5.35 -1.70
CA SER A 327 -22.98 5.88 -0.97
C SER A 327 -23.70 4.82 -0.13
N GLU A 328 -23.51 3.54 -0.45
CA GLU A 328 -24.11 2.39 0.24
C GLU A 328 -23.24 1.87 1.40
N VAL A 329 -21.94 2.25 1.44
CA VAL A 329 -21.04 1.88 2.55
C VAL A 329 -21.36 2.73 3.78
N PRO A 330 -21.66 2.13 4.95
CA PRO A 330 -21.87 2.90 6.17
C PRO A 330 -20.63 3.76 6.48
N GLN A 331 -20.84 5.04 6.73
CA GLN A 331 -19.77 5.91 7.23
C GLN A 331 -19.53 5.55 8.71
N THR A 332 -18.43 4.83 8.97
CA THR A 332 -18.02 4.43 10.34
C THR A 332 -17.04 5.43 10.93
#